data_b671b2611f9eafa70fa7288f0748d1b8
#
_entry.id   b671b2611f9eafa70fa7288f0748d1b8
#
_cell.length_a   1.000
_cell.length_b   1.000
_cell.length_c   1.000
_cell.angle_alpha   90.00
_cell.angle_beta   90.00
_cell.angle_gamma   90.00
#
_symmetry.space_group_name_H-M   'P 1'
#
loop_
_entity.id
_entity.type
_entity.pdbx_description
1 polymer ?
#
loop_
_entity_poly.entity_id
_entity_poly.type
_entity_poly.pdbx_seq_one_letter_code
_entity_poly.pdbx_strand_id
1 'polypeptide(L)'
;MHEEKVALTKNQIAALRRAAETRSIQDIFVVACGGSLATLYPILYILDRETNAVHVSSVNAAEFFHNPPHRLGDHSLVILNSQSGTTPETVSAARLAHERGALTAAFTTVPGSAIETVVDFPIYYYDDPINPYPLL
;
A
#
# COMPACT_ATOMS: atom_id res chain seq x y z
N MET A 1 -18.27 0.63 17.19
CA MET A 1 -17.33 1.52 16.45
C MET A 1 -16.04 0.83 16.11
N HIS A 2 -15.34 0.26 17.09
CA HIS A 2 -14.10 -0.47 16.82
C HIS A 2 -14.32 -1.68 15.92
N GLU A 3 -15.36 -2.48 16.22
CA GLU A 3 -15.70 -3.65 15.44
C GLU A 3 -16.10 -3.33 14.00
N GLU A 4 -16.80 -2.22 13.81
CA GLU A 4 -17.18 -1.75 12.47
C GLU A 4 -15.98 -1.37 11.63
N LYS A 5 -14.99 -0.70 12.24
CA LYS A 5 -13.74 -0.32 11.56
C LYS A 5 -12.92 -1.56 11.18
N VAL A 6 -12.83 -2.54 12.06
CA VAL A 6 -12.12 -3.80 11.78
C VAL A 6 -12.81 -4.55 10.64
N ALA A 7 -14.14 -4.61 10.65
CA ALA A 7 -14.89 -5.27 9.59
C ALA A 7 -14.69 -4.58 8.24
N LEU A 8 -14.69 -3.24 8.20
CA LEU A 8 -14.42 -2.47 6.99
C LEU A 8 -13.03 -2.79 6.44
N THR A 9 -12.02 -2.78 7.30
CA THR A 9 -10.64 -3.09 6.90
C THR A 9 -10.53 -4.50 6.32
N LYS A 10 -11.15 -5.48 6.97
CA LYS A 10 -11.16 -6.86 6.46
C LYS A 10 -11.81 -6.97 5.10
N ASN A 11 -12.91 -6.27 4.88
CA ASN A 11 -13.61 -6.26 3.60
C ASN A 11 -12.76 -5.63 2.50
N GLN A 12 -12.05 -4.56 2.81
CA GLN A 12 -11.15 -3.88 1.88
C GLN A 12 -9.97 -4.79 1.49
N ILE A 13 -9.38 -5.49 2.45
CA ILE A 13 -8.29 -6.44 2.19
C ILE A 13 -8.79 -7.61 1.34
N ALA A 14 -9.98 -8.14 1.62
CA ALA A 14 -10.55 -9.21 0.82
C ALA A 14 -10.80 -8.79 -0.62
N ALA A 15 -11.28 -7.57 -0.85
CA ALA A 15 -11.48 -7.03 -2.19
C ALA A 15 -10.16 -6.88 -2.94
N LEU A 16 -9.12 -6.38 -2.28
CA LEU A 16 -7.79 -6.28 -2.85
C LEU A 16 -7.25 -7.66 -3.26
N ARG A 17 -7.40 -8.64 -2.39
CA ARG A 17 -6.94 -10.01 -2.66
C ARG A 17 -7.61 -10.59 -3.90
N ARG A 18 -8.92 -10.40 -4.04
CA ARG A 18 -9.65 -10.86 -5.23
C ARG A 18 -9.14 -10.19 -6.51
N ALA A 19 -8.90 -8.88 -6.45
CA ALA A 19 -8.37 -8.14 -7.59
C ALA A 19 -6.95 -8.62 -7.97
N ALA A 20 -6.10 -8.87 -6.98
CA ALA A 20 -4.74 -9.35 -7.20
C ALA A 20 -4.74 -10.73 -7.86
N GLU A 21 -5.65 -11.62 -7.46
CA GLU A 21 -5.75 -12.96 -8.03
C GLU A 21 -6.07 -12.94 -9.53
N THR A 22 -6.81 -11.95 -10.01
CA THR A 22 -7.20 -11.85 -11.42
C THR A 22 -6.11 -11.27 -12.31
N ARG A 23 -5.08 -10.63 -11.74
CA ARG A 23 -4.03 -9.93 -12.50
C ARG A 23 -2.76 -10.73 -12.71
N SER A 24 -2.61 -11.89 -12.10
CA SER A 24 -1.37 -12.67 -12.17
C SER A 24 -0.16 -11.83 -11.73
N ILE A 25 -0.21 -11.33 -10.50
CA ILE A 25 0.82 -10.46 -9.96
C ILE A 25 2.18 -11.17 -9.93
N GLN A 26 3.21 -10.52 -10.46
CA GLN A 26 4.59 -11.00 -10.50
C GLN A 26 5.50 -10.21 -9.57
N ASP A 27 5.19 -8.94 -9.31
CA ASP A 27 5.98 -8.05 -8.47
C ASP A 27 5.09 -7.32 -7.48
N ILE A 28 5.52 -7.27 -6.22
CA ILE A 28 4.88 -6.47 -5.18
C ILE A 28 5.89 -5.43 -4.71
N PHE A 29 5.53 -4.15 -4.84
CA PHE A 29 6.34 -3.04 -4.37
C PHE A 29 5.68 -2.43 -3.14
N VAL A 30 6.42 -2.36 -2.04
CA VAL A 30 5.98 -1.75 -0.79
C VAL A 30 6.62 -0.37 -0.73
N VAL A 31 5.81 0.68 -0.77
CA VAL A 31 6.27 2.05 -1.01
C VAL A 31 5.75 3.00 0.06
N ALA A 32 6.64 3.73 0.69
CA ALA A 32 6.30 4.76 1.67
C ALA A 32 7.50 5.64 1.99
N CYS A 33 7.31 6.62 2.87
CA CYS A 33 8.38 7.49 3.35
C CYS A 33 8.68 7.22 4.82
N GLY A 34 9.97 7.22 5.17
CA GLY A 34 10.44 7.22 6.54
C GLY A 34 9.80 6.15 7.43
N GLY A 35 9.21 6.59 8.55
CA GLY A 35 8.55 5.71 9.51
C GLY A 35 7.39 4.90 8.94
N SER A 36 6.68 5.47 7.98
CA SER A 36 5.59 4.76 7.30
C SER A 36 6.11 3.57 6.49
N LEU A 37 7.31 3.68 5.93
CA LEU A 37 7.94 2.55 5.25
C LEU A 37 8.33 1.46 6.25
N ALA A 38 8.89 1.84 7.38
CA ALA A 38 9.28 0.89 8.43
C ALA A 38 8.09 0.07 8.94
N THR A 39 6.89 0.66 9.02
CA THR A 39 5.69 -0.05 9.46
C THR A 39 5.22 -1.11 8.47
N LEU A 40 5.67 -1.04 7.23
CA LEU A 40 5.34 -2.03 6.20
C LEU A 40 6.32 -3.22 6.16
N TYR A 41 7.47 -3.15 6.84
CA TYR A 41 8.44 -4.25 6.84
C TYR A 41 7.88 -5.60 7.32
N PRO A 42 7.02 -5.67 8.35
CA PRO A 42 6.41 -6.96 8.71
C PRO A 42 5.60 -7.58 7.57
N ILE A 43 4.89 -6.76 6.81
CA ILE A 43 4.13 -7.21 5.64
C ILE A 43 5.09 -7.75 4.58
N LEU A 44 6.16 -7.01 4.31
CA LEU A 44 7.21 -7.42 3.36
C LEU A 44 7.80 -8.79 3.74
N TYR A 45 8.12 -8.97 5.02
CA TYR A 45 8.70 -10.21 5.52
C TYR A 45 7.74 -11.40 5.33
N ILE A 46 6.46 -11.22 5.67
CA ILE A 46 5.44 -12.28 5.51
C ILE A 46 5.26 -12.64 4.04
N LEU A 47 5.13 -11.65 3.18
CA LEU A 47 4.94 -11.87 1.75
C LEU A 47 6.13 -12.58 1.13
N ASP A 48 7.34 -12.18 1.48
CA ASP A 48 8.56 -12.79 0.97
C ASP A 48 8.67 -14.27 1.34
N ARG A 49 8.20 -14.63 2.53
CA ARG A 49 8.26 -16.02 3.00
C ARG A 49 7.18 -16.92 2.40
N GLU A 50 6.01 -16.35 2.08
CA GLU A 50 4.87 -17.14 1.65
C GLU A 50 4.71 -17.24 0.14
N THR A 51 5.43 -16.40 -0.61
CA THR A 51 5.27 -16.36 -2.07
C THR A 51 6.61 -16.59 -2.76
N ASN A 52 6.82 -17.80 -3.27
CA ASN A 52 8.03 -18.12 -4.02
C ASN A 52 8.01 -17.62 -5.47
N ALA A 53 6.82 -17.32 -6.00
CA ALA A 53 6.63 -16.95 -7.40
C ALA A 53 6.58 -15.45 -7.65
N VAL A 54 6.59 -14.63 -6.56
CA VAL A 54 6.41 -13.19 -6.64
C VAL A 54 7.62 -12.49 -6.04
N HIS A 55 8.16 -11.51 -6.77
CA HIS A 55 9.21 -10.64 -6.25
C HIS A 55 8.62 -9.58 -5.34
N VAL A 56 9.13 -9.46 -4.13
CA VAL A 56 8.68 -8.45 -3.16
C VAL A 56 9.85 -7.54 -2.82
N SER A 57 9.66 -6.23 -2.96
CA SER A 57 10.70 -5.25 -2.65
C SER A 57 10.10 -4.02 -1.98
N SER A 58 10.93 -3.32 -1.21
CA SER A 58 10.56 -2.05 -0.59
C SER A 58 11.32 -0.91 -1.23
N VAL A 59 10.63 0.20 -1.48
CA VAL A 59 11.21 1.36 -2.13
C VAL A 59 10.71 2.61 -1.42
N ASN A 60 11.61 3.56 -1.17
CA ASN A 60 11.21 4.88 -0.68
C ASN A 60 10.35 5.57 -1.75
N ALA A 61 9.29 6.28 -1.32
CA ALA A 61 8.33 6.87 -2.24
C ALA A 61 8.96 7.87 -3.22
N ALA A 62 9.90 8.71 -2.76
CA ALA A 62 10.56 9.66 -3.63
C ALA A 62 11.41 8.96 -4.69
N GLU A 63 12.15 7.93 -4.30
CA GLU A 63 12.94 7.13 -5.23
C GLU A 63 12.05 6.41 -6.23
N PHE A 64 10.95 5.84 -5.78
CA PHE A 64 9.99 5.18 -6.66
C PHE A 64 9.44 6.13 -7.72
N PHE A 65 9.11 7.36 -7.33
CA PHE A 65 8.58 8.36 -8.25
C PHE A 65 9.63 8.85 -9.26
N HIS A 66 10.85 9.16 -8.80
CA HIS A 66 11.89 9.71 -9.66
C HIS A 66 12.60 8.67 -10.51
N ASN A 67 12.66 7.43 -10.04
CA ASN A 67 13.33 6.34 -10.74
C ASN A 67 12.51 5.06 -10.58
N PRO A 68 11.35 4.97 -11.26
CA PRO A 68 10.45 3.83 -11.10
C PRO A 68 11.10 2.52 -11.52
N PRO A 69 10.77 1.42 -10.82
CA PRO A 69 11.27 0.11 -11.20
C PRO A 69 10.88 -0.25 -12.64
N HIS A 70 11.79 -0.86 -13.38
CA HIS A 70 11.53 -1.26 -14.77
C HIS A 70 10.38 -2.27 -14.88
N ARG A 71 10.18 -3.09 -13.86
CA ARG A 71 9.14 -4.12 -13.85
C ARG A 71 7.77 -3.61 -13.46
N LEU A 72 7.65 -2.33 -13.12
CA LEU A 72 6.37 -1.71 -12.76
C LEU A 72 5.42 -1.71 -13.96
N GLY A 73 4.26 -2.31 -13.80
CA GLY A 73 3.25 -2.41 -14.86
C GLY A 73 2.04 -3.23 -14.46
N ASP A 74 1.36 -3.82 -15.42
CA ASP A 74 0.07 -4.52 -15.25
C ASP A 74 0.13 -5.71 -14.30
N HIS A 75 1.30 -6.32 -14.13
CA HIS A 75 1.51 -7.47 -13.25
C HIS A 75 2.14 -7.07 -11.91
N SER A 76 2.02 -5.80 -11.55
CA SER A 76 2.55 -5.28 -10.29
C SER A 76 1.42 -4.92 -9.33
N LEU A 77 1.65 -5.19 -8.05
CA LEU A 77 0.86 -4.67 -6.95
C LEU A 77 1.74 -3.69 -6.18
N VAL A 78 1.26 -2.47 -6.00
CA VAL A 78 1.96 -1.44 -5.22
C VAL A 78 1.17 -1.18 -3.96
N ILE A 79 1.79 -1.46 -2.82
CA ILE A 79 1.20 -1.24 -1.50
C ILE A 79 1.88 -0.03 -0.88
N LEU A 80 1.09 0.99 -0.58
CA LEU A 80 1.60 2.25 -0.02
C LEU A 80 1.06 2.47 1.38
N ASN A 81 1.79 3.25 2.17
CA ASN A 81 1.33 3.66 3.49
C ASN A 81 1.56 5.16 3.68
N SER A 82 0.50 5.88 3.98
CA SER A 82 0.53 7.29 4.38
C SER A 82 -0.52 7.49 5.47
N GLN A 83 -0.07 7.67 6.70
CA GLN A 83 -0.97 7.85 7.83
C GLN A 83 -1.94 9.00 7.60
N SER A 84 -1.44 10.17 7.20
CA SER A 84 -2.26 11.34 6.91
C SER A 84 -3.01 11.25 5.57
N GLY A 85 -2.52 10.40 4.67
CA GLY A 85 -3.02 10.33 3.30
C GLY A 85 -2.61 11.53 2.43
N THR A 86 -1.72 12.38 2.92
CA THR A 86 -1.35 13.63 2.24
C THR A 86 0.14 13.77 1.95
N THR A 87 0.97 12.79 2.35
CA THR A 87 2.42 12.83 2.10
C THR A 87 2.68 12.98 0.61
N PRO A 88 3.25 14.11 0.14
CA PRO A 88 3.33 14.40 -1.30
C PRO A 88 4.07 13.34 -2.10
N GLU A 89 5.17 12.83 -1.59
CA GLU A 89 5.98 11.81 -2.26
C GLU A 89 5.20 10.50 -2.41
N THR A 90 4.46 10.12 -1.39
CA THR A 90 3.66 8.89 -1.41
C THR A 90 2.47 9.02 -2.34
N VAL A 91 1.80 10.17 -2.33
CA VAL A 91 0.70 10.44 -3.27
C VAL A 91 1.19 10.43 -4.71
N SER A 92 2.34 11.04 -4.97
CA SER A 92 2.95 11.06 -6.31
C SER A 92 3.33 9.65 -6.78
N ALA A 93 3.89 8.85 -5.87
CA ALA A 93 4.23 7.45 -6.18
C ALA A 93 2.98 6.64 -6.50
N ALA A 94 1.90 6.84 -5.75
CA ALA A 94 0.63 6.16 -5.98
C ALA A 94 0.06 6.51 -7.36
N ARG A 95 0.08 7.79 -7.71
CA ARG A 95 -0.41 8.25 -9.00
C ARG A 95 0.41 7.65 -10.15
N LEU A 96 1.72 7.66 -10.02
CA LEU A 96 2.60 7.07 -11.03
C LEU A 96 2.32 5.57 -11.21
N ALA A 97 2.20 4.84 -10.11
CA ALA A 97 1.90 3.40 -10.15
C ALA A 97 0.59 3.13 -10.88
N HIS A 98 -0.44 3.90 -10.57
CA HIS A 98 -1.73 3.78 -11.22
C HIS A 98 -1.63 4.08 -12.72
N GLU A 99 -0.92 5.14 -13.11
CA GLU A 99 -0.72 5.51 -14.52
C GLU A 99 0.05 4.43 -15.30
N ARG A 100 0.93 3.69 -14.63
CA ARG A 100 1.68 2.59 -15.24
C ARG A 100 0.89 1.28 -15.31
N GLY A 101 -0.37 1.27 -14.89
CA GLY A 101 -1.24 0.11 -14.95
C GLY A 101 -1.16 -0.83 -13.76
N ALA A 102 -0.38 -0.51 -12.73
CA ALA A 102 -0.26 -1.35 -11.55
C ALA A 102 -1.55 -1.34 -10.73
N LEU A 103 -1.81 -2.45 -10.05
CA LEU A 103 -2.84 -2.51 -9.03
C LEU A 103 -2.31 -1.77 -7.79
N THR A 104 -3.07 -0.84 -7.24
CA THR A 104 -2.61 0.01 -6.14
C THR A 104 -3.50 -0.13 -4.91
N ALA A 105 -2.86 -0.20 -3.75
CA ALA A 105 -3.53 -0.22 -2.46
C ALA A 105 -2.78 0.71 -1.51
N ALA A 106 -3.50 1.46 -0.70
CA ALA A 106 -2.87 2.37 0.26
C ALA A 106 -3.51 2.24 1.63
N PHE A 107 -2.67 2.14 2.64
CA PHE A 107 -3.09 2.20 4.04
C PHE A 107 -3.07 3.66 4.50
N THR A 108 -4.17 4.11 5.08
CA THR A 108 -4.29 5.47 5.62
C THR A 108 -5.27 5.50 6.78
N THR A 109 -5.14 6.50 7.66
CA THR A 109 -6.09 6.70 8.76
C THR A 109 -7.18 7.71 8.42
N VAL A 110 -7.04 8.43 7.30
CA VAL A 110 -7.92 9.56 6.97
C VAL A 110 -8.74 9.28 5.72
N PRO A 111 -10.01 8.88 5.85
CA PRO A 111 -10.93 8.77 4.72
C PRO A 111 -11.06 10.12 3.99
N GLY A 112 -11.15 10.06 2.67
CA GLY A 112 -11.28 11.26 1.85
C GLY A 112 -9.98 12.01 1.61
N SER A 113 -8.84 11.49 2.07
CA SER A 113 -7.54 12.12 1.86
C SER A 113 -7.05 12.00 0.42
N ALA A 114 -6.00 12.75 0.09
CA ALA A 114 -5.48 12.82 -1.28
C ALA A 114 -5.09 11.45 -1.86
N ILE A 115 -4.49 10.58 -1.05
CA ILE A 115 -4.05 9.27 -1.53
C ILE A 115 -5.22 8.38 -1.95
N GLU A 116 -6.37 8.53 -1.31
CA GLU A 116 -7.56 7.75 -1.63
C GLU A 116 -8.02 8.00 -3.07
N THR A 117 -7.81 9.20 -3.58
CA THR A 117 -8.26 9.58 -4.91
C THR A 117 -7.42 8.99 -6.04
N VAL A 118 -6.25 8.44 -5.72
CA VAL A 118 -5.29 7.96 -6.73
C VAL A 118 -4.97 6.48 -6.65
N VAL A 119 -5.59 5.75 -5.70
CA VAL A 119 -5.38 4.30 -5.58
C VAL A 119 -6.67 3.53 -5.86
N ASP A 120 -6.51 2.26 -6.27
CA ASP A 120 -7.66 1.39 -6.53
C ASP A 120 -8.32 0.93 -5.23
N PHE A 121 -7.54 0.65 -4.20
CA PHE A 121 -8.03 0.12 -2.93
C PHE A 121 -7.47 0.91 -1.75
N PRO A 122 -8.19 1.91 -1.24
CA PRO A 122 -7.83 2.50 0.05
C PRO A 122 -8.19 1.52 1.17
N ILE A 123 -7.28 1.34 2.12
CA ILE A 123 -7.47 0.47 3.28
C ILE A 123 -7.28 1.32 4.51
N TYR A 124 -8.32 1.41 5.33
CA TYR A 124 -8.30 2.27 6.50
C TYR A 124 -7.87 1.49 7.74
N TYR A 125 -6.99 2.09 8.50
CA TYR A 125 -6.72 1.71 9.87
C TYR A 125 -6.97 2.94 10.74
N TYR A 126 -7.01 2.78 12.04
CA TYR A 126 -7.32 3.90 12.92
C TYR A 126 -6.20 4.12 13.93
N ASP A 127 -6.02 5.38 14.30
CA ASP A 127 -5.06 5.77 15.32
C ASP A 127 -5.58 5.41 16.70
N ASP A 128 -4.73 4.82 17.49
CA ASP A 128 -4.95 4.67 18.92
C ASP A 128 -4.24 5.84 19.61
N PRO A 129 -4.95 6.72 20.34
CA PRO A 129 -4.29 7.84 21.00
C PRO A 129 -3.28 7.42 22.08
N ILE A 130 -3.34 6.16 22.53
CA ILE A 130 -2.39 5.62 23.49
C ILE A 130 -1.15 5.04 22.76
N ASN A 131 -1.34 4.54 21.54
CA ASN A 131 -0.26 4.00 20.73
C ASN A 131 0.01 4.91 19.53
N PRO A 132 1.09 5.69 19.54
CA PRO A 132 1.42 6.58 18.42
C PRO A 132 1.88 5.82 17.16
N TYR A 133 2.06 4.51 17.24
CA TYR A 133 2.48 3.66 16.13
C TYR A 133 1.43 2.58 15.87
N PRO A 134 0.29 2.93 15.25
CA PRO A 134 -0.88 2.05 15.17
C PRO A 134 -0.66 0.74 14.40
N LEU A 135 0.40 0.64 13.62
CA LEU A 135 0.75 -0.58 12.89
C LEU A 135 1.77 -1.47 13.60
N LEU A 136 2.21 -1.04 14.75
CA LEU A 136 3.13 -1.81 15.60
C LEU A 136 2.37 -2.50 16.78
#